data_f4c738cb2ce2c4ea85b137d6739bbc86
#
_entry.id   f4c738cb2ce2c4ea85b137d6739bbc86
#
_cell.length_a   1.000
_cell.length_b   1.000
_cell.length_c   1.000
_cell.angle_alpha   90.00
_cell.angle_beta   90.00
_cell.angle_gamma   90.00
#
_symmetry.space_group_name_H-M   'P 1'
#
loop_
_entity.id
_entity.type
_entity.pdbx_description
1 polymer ?
#
loop_
_entity_poly.entity_id
_entity_poly.type
_entity_poly.pdbx_seq_one_letter_code
_entity_poly.pdbx_strand_id
1 'polypeptide(L)'
;KLLDCHGAEYVALALKLGLTPGAVATLVPSREAAAMGAQVTGSRRARPDDLRQAAGLVAQGAVEVSIAGVYPFEAEAVRDAYTELRGGHVRGKLVVDVS
;
A
#
# COMPACT_ATOMS: atom_id res chain seq x y z
N LYS A 1 -17.56 0.51 -8.94
CA LYS A 1 -16.45 -0.32 -8.41
C LYS A 1 -15.62 0.52 -7.44
N LEU A 2 -15.12 -0.11 -6.39
CA LEU A 2 -14.23 0.51 -5.41
C LEU A 2 -13.00 -0.38 -5.21
N LEU A 3 -11.81 0.25 -5.15
CA LEU A 3 -10.58 -0.36 -4.68
C LEU A 3 -10.19 0.34 -3.37
N ASP A 4 -10.26 -0.40 -2.28
CA ASP A 4 -9.82 0.06 -0.97
C ASP A 4 -8.33 -0.21 -0.77
N CYS A 5 -7.62 0.81 -0.30
CA CYS A 5 -6.19 0.74 0.05
C CYS A 5 -5.94 1.12 1.53
N HIS A 6 -7.00 1.21 2.34
CA HIS A 6 -6.91 1.73 3.71
C HIS A 6 -7.35 0.71 4.76
N GLY A 7 -8.56 0.16 4.65
CA GLY A 7 -9.06 -0.80 5.64
C GLY A 7 -10.53 -1.16 5.49
N ALA A 8 -10.98 -2.13 6.29
CA ALA A 8 -12.31 -2.72 6.21
C ALA A 8 -13.46 -1.73 6.38
N GLU A 9 -13.23 -0.61 7.07
CA GLU A 9 -14.22 0.45 7.25
C GLU A 9 -14.63 1.11 5.93
N TYR A 10 -13.74 1.22 4.96
CA TYR A 10 -14.07 1.73 3.62
C TYR A 10 -14.82 0.69 2.80
N VAL A 11 -14.56 -0.58 3.00
CA VAL A 11 -15.36 -1.67 2.42
C VAL A 11 -16.79 -1.58 2.95
N ALA A 12 -16.96 -1.45 4.28
CA ALA A 12 -18.27 -1.30 4.91
C ALA A 12 -19.01 -0.05 4.39
N LEU A 13 -18.30 1.06 4.25
CA LEU A 13 -18.87 2.30 3.70
C LEU A 13 -19.34 2.09 2.25
N ALA A 14 -18.53 1.44 1.41
CA ALA A 14 -18.89 1.16 0.02
C ALA A 14 -20.20 0.36 -0.09
N LEU A 15 -20.36 -0.67 0.75
CA LEU A 15 -21.58 -1.47 0.80
C LEU A 15 -22.79 -0.65 1.27
N LYS A 16 -22.61 0.23 2.27
CA LYS A 16 -23.65 1.17 2.71
C LYS A 16 -24.08 2.15 1.62
N LEU A 17 -23.15 2.52 0.74
CA LEU A 17 -23.42 3.38 -0.42
C LEU A 17 -24.05 2.61 -1.61
N GLY A 18 -24.37 1.31 -1.43
CA GLY A 18 -25.10 0.51 -2.40
C GLY A 18 -24.21 -0.24 -3.39
N LEU A 19 -22.90 -0.31 -3.18
CA LEU A 19 -22.06 -1.19 -4.00
C LEU A 19 -22.31 -2.65 -3.62
N THR A 20 -22.33 -3.53 -4.62
CA THR A 20 -22.36 -4.96 -4.36
C THR A 20 -20.98 -5.47 -3.91
N PRO A 21 -20.90 -6.52 -3.08
CA PRO A 21 -19.62 -7.07 -2.61
C PRO A 21 -18.64 -7.39 -3.76
N GLY A 22 -19.11 -7.94 -4.86
CA GLY A 22 -18.30 -8.24 -6.04
C GLY A 22 -17.75 -7.01 -6.79
N ALA A 23 -18.26 -5.81 -6.48
CA ALA A 23 -17.75 -4.56 -7.03
C ALA A 23 -16.70 -3.88 -6.14
N VAL A 24 -16.38 -4.49 -4.99
CA VAL A 24 -15.43 -3.97 -4.00
C VAL A 24 -14.23 -4.88 -3.87
N ALA A 25 -13.05 -4.33 -3.99
CA ALA A 25 -11.78 -5.02 -3.73
C ALA A 25 -10.95 -4.23 -2.71
N THR A 26 -10.13 -4.93 -1.93
CA THR A 26 -9.20 -4.29 -0.99
C THR A 26 -7.79 -4.87 -1.15
N LEU A 27 -6.79 -4.01 -1.02
CA LEU A 27 -5.38 -4.39 -0.94
C LEU A 27 -4.96 -4.70 0.51
N VAL A 28 -5.77 -4.29 1.49
CA VAL A 28 -5.48 -4.48 2.91
C VAL A 28 -5.97 -5.87 3.34
N PRO A 29 -5.07 -6.77 3.80
CA PRO A 29 -5.47 -8.08 4.32
C PRO A 29 -6.39 -7.92 5.53
N SER A 30 -7.67 -8.27 5.38
CA SER A 30 -8.68 -8.13 6.42
C SER A 30 -9.67 -9.30 6.37
N ARG A 31 -9.84 -9.98 7.50
CA ARG A 31 -10.87 -11.00 7.67
C ARG A 31 -12.27 -10.39 7.61
N GLU A 32 -12.42 -9.17 8.11
CA GLU A 32 -13.69 -8.44 8.11
C GLU A 32 -14.10 -8.09 6.68
N ALA A 33 -13.19 -7.55 5.87
CA ALA A 33 -13.46 -7.27 4.46
C ALA A 33 -13.84 -8.54 3.68
N ALA A 34 -13.14 -9.66 3.94
CA ALA A 34 -13.48 -10.95 3.35
C ALA A 34 -14.86 -11.44 3.79
N ALA A 35 -15.21 -11.29 5.07
CA ALA A 35 -16.53 -11.66 5.60
C ALA A 35 -17.66 -10.83 4.99
N MET A 36 -17.40 -9.59 4.60
CA MET A 36 -18.33 -8.74 3.86
C MET A 36 -18.42 -9.08 2.37
N GLY A 37 -17.67 -10.08 1.89
CA GLY A 37 -17.69 -10.54 0.51
C GLY A 37 -16.84 -9.70 -0.46
N ALA A 38 -16.03 -8.78 0.03
CA ALA A 38 -15.08 -8.04 -0.80
C ALA A 38 -13.96 -8.95 -1.31
N GLN A 39 -13.45 -8.63 -2.50
CA GLN A 39 -12.28 -9.32 -3.05
C GLN A 39 -11.02 -8.84 -2.34
N VAL A 40 -10.44 -9.69 -1.49
CA VAL A 40 -9.14 -9.42 -0.90
C VAL A 40 -8.05 -9.81 -1.89
N THR A 41 -7.37 -8.81 -2.43
CA THR A 41 -6.33 -8.95 -3.47
C THR A 41 -4.95 -8.61 -2.90
N GLY A 42 -4.02 -8.23 -3.73
CA GLY A 42 -2.68 -7.82 -3.31
C GLY A 42 -1.65 -8.93 -3.47
N SER A 43 -0.80 -9.14 -2.48
CA SER A 43 0.41 -9.99 -2.59
C SER A 43 0.16 -11.42 -3.05
N ARG A 44 -1.03 -11.98 -2.85
CA ARG A 44 -1.36 -13.35 -3.27
C ARG A 44 -1.33 -13.57 -4.78
N ARG A 45 -1.49 -12.51 -5.58
CA ARG A 45 -1.47 -12.56 -7.05
C ARG A 45 -0.28 -11.85 -7.65
N ALA A 46 0.53 -11.19 -6.80
CA ALA A 46 1.73 -10.50 -7.26
C ALA A 46 2.77 -11.52 -7.78
N ARG A 47 3.34 -11.22 -8.92
CA ARG A 47 4.40 -12.00 -9.56
C ARG A 47 5.69 -11.20 -9.56
N PRO A 48 6.86 -11.87 -9.60
CA PRO A 48 8.15 -11.16 -9.70
C PRO A 48 8.22 -10.19 -10.88
N ASP A 49 7.56 -10.51 -11.99
CA ASP A 49 7.52 -9.65 -13.17
C ASP A 49 6.70 -8.36 -12.95
N ASP A 50 5.68 -8.39 -12.09
CA ASP A 50 4.88 -7.20 -11.78
C ASP A 50 5.75 -6.14 -11.08
N LEU A 51 6.64 -6.54 -10.17
CA LEU A 51 7.58 -5.64 -9.52
C LEU A 51 8.61 -5.08 -10.52
N ARG A 52 9.12 -5.93 -11.43
CA ARG A 52 10.03 -5.49 -12.49
C ARG A 52 9.38 -4.46 -13.43
N GLN A 53 8.13 -4.68 -13.80
CA GLN A 53 7.36 -3.73 -14.61
C GLN A 53 7.14 -2.42 -13.85
N ALA A 54 6.76 -2.46 -12.58
CA ALA A 54 6.58 -1.27 -11.74
C ALA A 54 7.89 -0.47 -11.63
N ALA A 55 9.02 -1.14 -11.38
CA ALA A 55 10.33 -0.51 -11.35
C ALA A 55 10.70 0.12 -12.70
N GLY A 56 10.38 -0.54 -13.81
CA GLY A 56 10.58 -0.02 -15.17
C GLY A 56 9.78 1.26 -15.42
N LEU A 57 8.53 1.33 -14.96
CA LEU A 57 7.70 2.53 -15.10
C LEU A 57 8.25 3.71 -14.30
N VAL A 58 8.78 3.45 -13.10
CA VAL A 58 9.45 4.48 -12.29
C VAL A 58 10.74 4.96 -12.99
N ALA A 59 11.57 4.04 -13.48
CA ALA A 59 12.81 4.37 -14.16
C ALA A 59 12.60 5.19 -15.46
N GLN A 60 11.47 4.99 -16.13
CA GLN A 60 11.07 5.74 -17.33
C GLN A 60 10.38 7.08 -17.01
N GLY A 61 10.16 7.39 -15.74
CA GLY A 61 9.43 8.59 -15.32
C GLY A 61 7.92 8.55 -15.59
N ALA A 62 7.37 7.39 -15.97
CA ALA A 62 5.93 7.22 -16.18
C ALA A 62 5.15 7.14 -14.86
N VAL A 63 5.82 6.76 -13.78
CA VAL A 63 5.30 6.76 -12.41
C VAL A 63 6.30 7.49 -11.52
N GLU A 64 5.82 8.48 -10.79
CA GLU A 64 6.60 9.19 -9.80
C GLU A 64 6.37 8.59 -8.41
N VAL A 65 7.45 8.29 -7.70
CA VAL A 65 7.41 7.85 -6.30
C VAL A 65 7.91 8.98 -5.43
N SER A 66 7.02 9.57 -4.63
CA SER A 66 7.40 10.60 -3.68
C SER A 66 8.29 10.02 -2.58
N ILE A 67 9.49 10.55 -2.40
CA ILE A 67 10.40 10.21 -1.31
C ILE A 67 10.26 11.28 -0.23
N ALA A 68 9.82 10.88 0.96
CA ALA A 68 9.64 11.75 2.11
C ALA A 68 10.93 11.91 2.93
N GLY A 69 11.78 10.89 2.96
CA GLY A 69 13.06 10.93 3.65
C GLY A 69 14.00 9.82 3.19
N VAL A 70 15.30 10.09 3.29
CA VAL A 70 16.36 9.12 3.02
C VAL A 70 17.22 8.99 4.28
N TYR A 71 17.43 7.77 4.74
CA TYR A 71 18.16 7.44 5.95
C TYR A 71 19.38 6.59 5.62
N PRO A 72 20.53 6.79 6.27
CA PRO A 72 21.68 5.91 6.11
C PRO A 72 21.37 4.52 6.68
N PHE A 73 22.06 3.49 6.16
CA PHE A 73 21.94 2.12 6.68
C PHE A 73 22.67 1.94 8.01
N GLU A 74 22.21 2.64 9.02
CA GLU A 74 22.72 2.61 10.40
C GLU A 74 21.58 2.28 11.35
N ALA A 75 21.88 1.55 12.43
CA ALA A 75 20.86 1.04 13.34
C ALA A 75 19.99 2.14 13.97
N GLU A 76 20.57 3.29 14.28
CA GLU A 76 19.86 4.44 14.86
C GLU A 76 18.96 5.10 13.82
N ALA A 77 19.51 5.41 12.65
CA ALA A 77 18.75 6.03 11.56
C ALA A 77 17.58 5.15 11.08
N VAL A 78 17.77 3.84 11.03
CA VAL A 78 16.67 2.90 10.70
C VAL A 78 15.58 2.91 11.77
N ARG A 79 15.94 2.99 13.08
CA ARG A 79 14.94 3.12 14.16
C ARG A 79 14.17 4.44 14.06
N ASP A 80 14.85 5.53 13.71
CA ASP A 80 14.25 6.84 13.53
C ASP A 80 13.26 6.83 12.36
N ALA A 81 13.63 6.23 11.22
CA ALA A 81 12.73 6.05 10.09
C ALA A 81 11.45 5.26 10.47
N TYR A 82 11.59 4.17 11.23
CA TYR A 82 10.43 3.41 11.73
C TYR A 82 9.60 4.21 12.74
N THR A 83 10.23 5.02 13.57
CA THR A 83 9.53 5.87 14.54
C THR A 83 8.71 6.94 13.82
N GLU A 84 9.28 7.58 12.81
CA GLU A 84 8.57 8.53 11.95
C GLU A 84 7.40 7.86 11.22
N LEU A 85 7.63 6.68 10.61
CA LEU A 85 6.59 5.94 9.90
C LEU A 85 5.41 5.59 10.82
N ARG A 86 5.69 5.20 12.07
CA ARG A 86 4.67 4.89 13.09
C ARG A 86 3.85 6.11 13.50
N GLY A 87 4.38 7.31 13.34
CA GLY A 87 3.66 8.57 13.56
C GLY A 87 2.49 8.78 12.58
N GLY A 88 2.46 8.06 11.46
CA GLY A 88 1.30 7.98 10.55
C GLY A 88 1.08 9.21 9.66
N HIS A 89 1.98 10.19 9.63
CA HIS A 89 1.82 11.44 8.89
C HIS A 89 2.78 11.57 7.68
N VAL A 90 3.47 10.49 7.33
CA VAL A 90 4.45 10.49 6.23
C VAL A 90 3.73 10.50 4.89
N ARG A 91 3.98 11.49 4.06
CA ARG A 91 3.50 11.55 2.67
C ARG A 91 4.62 11.12 1.73
N GLY A 92 4.56 9.87 1.29
CA GLY A 92 5.57 9.27 0.43
C GLY A 92 6.26 8.08 1.07
N LYS A 93 7.45 7.75 0.58
CA LYS A 93 8.26 6.63 1.07
C LYS A 93 9.44 7.12 1.91
N LEU A 94 9.70 6.44 3.00
CA LEU A 94 10.99 6.52 3.69
C LEU A 94 11.91 5.46 3.09
N VAL A 95 13.08 5.87 2.69
CA VAL A 95 14.07 5.01 2.03
C VAL A 95 15.30 4.89 2.91
N VAL A 96 15.80 3.67 3.04
CA VAL A 96 17.11 3.42 3.66
C VAL A 96 18.13 3.24 2.53
N ASP A 97 19.13 4.08 2.51
CA ASP A 97 20.22 4.02 1.55
C ASP A 97 21.25 3.00 2.02
N VAL A 98 21.44 1.95 1.24
CA VAL A 98 22.36 0.85 1.53
C VAL A 98 23.68 0.95 0.72
N SER A 99 23.86 2.05 -0.02
CA SER A 99 25.07 2.28 -0.82
C SER A 99 26.30 2.66 0.03
#